data_5f96beb8cc3bdb47691400fd3ee28072
#
_entry.id   5f96beb8cc3bdb47691400fd3ee28072
#
_cell.length_a   1.000
_cell.length_b   1.000
_cell.length_c   1.000
_cell.angle_alpha   90.00
_cell.angle_beta   90.00
_cell.angle_gamma   90.00
#
_symmetry.space_group_name_H-M   'P 1'
#
loop_
_entity.id
_entity.type
_entity.pdbx_description
1 polymer ?
#
loop_
_entity_poly.entity_id
_entity_poly.type
_entity_poly.pdbx_seq_one_letter_code
_entity_poly.pdbx_strand_id
1 'polypeptide(L)'
;MKQRFRDLIQTQRWLKYVPNSLTLCNSLCGFAAILYMLRAYERDLTRGDALGVFAVAAVVICFAMVFDALDGFAARIFNAASMHGLQMDSLSDMVTFGVAPAALVAIMTHSLRDWELNRTQEIAVYILSSVYLGCAALRLATYNVHAILEKKSSEKFSGLPSPGAAAAICVTVVFAYRSGIRLNAVAFILPCYAAGLGLLMVSPIPYIHFGKWLVSVRRNRRRMMALIVMLLLLCFFQIYALTALVTLYVLSGPVMALFRKFRHTAVAPSNP
;
A
#
# COMPACT_ATOMS: atom_id res chain seq x y z
N MET A 1 34.50 -4.17 15.11
CA MET A 1 33.12 -4.55 15.44
C MET A 1 32.30 -4.97 14.19
N LYS A 2 32.30 -4.22 13.07
CA LYS A 2 31.59 -4.58 11.83
C LYS A 2 32.04 -5.90 11.16
N GLN A 3 33.32 -6.25 11.23
CA GLN A 3 33.86 -7.47 10.64
C GLN A 3 33.44 -8.71 11.44
N ARG A 4 33.57 -8.69 12.77
CA ARG A 4 33.10 -9.77 13.66
C ARG A 4 31.58 -10.04 13.51
N PHE A 5 30.78 -9.00 13.27
CA PHE A 5 29.33 -9.14 13.04
C PHE A 5 29.05 -9.80 11.68
N ARG A 6 29.83 -9.48 10.64
CA ARG A 6 29.73 -10.14 9.33
C ARG A 6 30.13 -11.61 9.38
N ASP A 7 31.19 -11.95 10.11
CA ASP A 7 31.65 -13.31 10.24
C ASP A 7 30.69 -14.19 11.02
N LEU A 8 30.03 -13.65 12.06
CA LEU A 8 28.96 -14.31 12.80
C LEU A 8 27.74 -14.60 11.90
N ILE A 9 27.36 -13.67 11.01
CA ILE A 9 26.23 -13.82 10.07
C ILE A 9 26.55 -14.88 9.01
N GLN A 10 27.79 -14.97 8.53
CA GLN A 10 28.19 -15.97 7.54
C GLN A 10 28.23 -17.38 8.12
N THR A 11 28.49 -17.53 9.42
CA THR A 11 28.59 -18.84 10.09
C THR A 11 27.22 -19.44 10.43
N GLN A 12 26.17 -18.60 10.56
CA GLN A 12 24.83 -19.07 10.95
C GLN A 12 23.89 -19.12 9.75
N ARG A 13 23.81 -20.28 9.10
CA ARG A 13 22.93 -20.52 7.92
C ARG A 13 21.46 -20.18 8.15
N TRP A 14 20.93 -20.31 9.37
CA TRP A 14 19.54 -20.05 9.71
C TRP A 14 19.14 -18.56 9.59
N LEU A 15 20.09 -17.61 9.76
CA LEU A 15 19.83 -16.19 9.60
C LEU A 15 19.40 -15.81 8.17
N LYS A 16 19.71 -16.63 7.19
CA LYS A 16 19.27 -16.44 5.79
C LYS A 16 17.77 -16.74 5.59
N TYR A 17 17.16 -17.46 6.51
CA TYR A 17 15.73 -17.76 6.45
C TYR A 17 14.86 -16.69 7.12
N VAL A 18 15.45 -15.81 7.95
CA VAL A 18 14.73 -14.75 8.66
C VAL A 18 13.94 -13.83 7.70
N PRO A 19 14.50 -13.31 6.59
CA PRO A 19 13.72 -12.50 5.65
C PRO A 19 12.53 -13.27 5.10
N ASN A 20 12.73 -14.49 4.63
CA ASN A 20 11.66 -15.31 4.08
C ASN A 20 10.54 -15.60 5.11
N SER A 21 10.88 -15.75 6.38
CA SER A 21 9.88 -15.91 7.44
C SER A 21 9.06 -14.65 7.66
N LEU A 22 9.66 -13.47 7.58
CA LEU A 22 8.97 -12.19 7.67
C LEU A 22 8.05 -11.98 6.47
N THR A 23 8.51 -12.30 5.26
CA THR A 23 7.69 -12.28 4.05
C THR A 23 6.48 -13.23 4.17
N LEU A 24 6.67 -14.41 4.76
CA LEU A 24 5.57 -15.33 5.03
C LEU A 24 4.57 -14.74 6.05
N CYS A 25 5.06 -14.09 7.11
CA CYS A 25 4.19 -13.38 8.07
C CYS A 25 3.38 -12.27 7.40
N ASN A 26 3.97 -11.50 6.46
CA ASN A 26 3.26 -10.53 5.65
C ASN A 26 2.07 -11.18 4.92
N SER A 27 2.31 -12.25 4.18
CA SER A 27 1.28 -13.00 3.45
C SER A 27 0.18 -13.57 4.37
N LEU A 28 0.58 -14.14 5.53
CA LEU A 28 -0.37 -14.68 6.52
C LEU A 28 -1.25 -13.59 7.12
N CYS A 29 -0.72 -12.40 7.36
CA CYS A 29 -1.53 -11.25 7.81
C CYS A 29 -2.56 -10.84 6.74
N GLY A 30 -2.17 -10.79 5.46
CA GLY A 30 -3.09 -10.51 4.35
C GLY A 30 -4.22 -11.53 4.28
N PHE A 31 -3.88 -12.82 4.37
CA PHE A 31 -4.87 -13.90 4.40
C PHE A 31 -5.77 -13.86 5.63
N ALA A 32 -5.20 -13.61 6.81
CA ALA A 32 -5.95 -13.47 8.05
C ALA A 32 -6.95 -12.31 8.00
N ALA A 33 -6.56 -11.18 7.36
CA ALA A 33 -7.47 -10.06 7.14
C ALA A 33 -8.67 -10.47 6.28
N ILE A 34 -8.44 -11.26 5.21
CA ILE A 34 -9.52 -11.77 4.35
C ILE A 34 -10.47 -12.68 5.16
N LEU A 35 -9.94 -13.62 5.91
CA LEU A 35 -10.76 -14.51 6.75
C LEU A 35 -11.56 -13.72 7.80
N TYR A 36 -10.95 -12.69 8.40
CA TYR A 36 -11.61 -11.86 9.39
C TYR A 36 -12.77 -11.06 8.79
N MET A 37 -12.65 -10.58 7.55
CA MET A 37 -13.73 -9.87 6.86
C MET A 37 -14.98 -10.73 6.64
N LEU A 38 -14.85 -12.06 6.54
CA LEU A 38 -15.98 -12.97 6.38
C LEU A 38 -16.93 -12.94 7.58
N ARG A 39 -16.45 -12.53 8.76
CA ARG A 39 -17.29 -12.32 9.94
C ARG A 39 -18.36 -11.24 9.73
N ALA A 40 -18.17 -10.34 8.78
CA ALA A 40 -19.19 -9.33 8.45
C ALA A 40 -20.51 -9.91 7.92
N TYR A 41 -20.53 -11.19 7.54
CA TYR A 41 -21.74 -11.93 7.13
C TYR A 41 -22.41 -12.70 8.29
N GLU A 42 -21.90 -12.61 9.51
CA GLU A 42 -22.57 -13.20 10.67
C GLU A 42 -23.91 -12.49 10.91
N ARG A 43 -24.99 -13.28 11.08
CA ARG A 43 -26.38 -12.77 11.11
C ARG A 43 -26.71 -11.83 12.26
N ASP A 44 -25.95 -11.93 13.36
CA ASP A 44 -26.21 -11.18 14.60
C ASP A 44 -25.40 -9.87 14.70
N LEU A 45 -24.59 -9.54 13.69
CA LEU A 45 -23.79 -8.32 13.70
C LEU A 45 -24.62 -7.09 13.33
N THR A 46 -24.57 -6.08 14.20
CA THR A 46 -25.07 -4.75 13.82
C THR A 46 -24.18 -4.13 12.74
N ARG A 47 -24.69 -3.15 11.99
CA ARG A 47 -23.89 -2.45 10.95
C ARG A 47 -22.66 -1.74 11.49
N GLY A 48 -22.77 -1.20 12.72
CA GLY A 48 -21.63 -0.60 13.39
C GLY A 48 -20.53 -1.62 13.68
N ASP A 49 -20.93 -2.82 14.11
CA ASP A 49 -20.02 -3.92 14.37
C ASP A 49 -19.39 -4.45 13.08
N ALA A 50 -20.17 -4.55 12.00
CA ALA A 50 -19.66 -4.94 10.68
C ALA A 50 -18.60 -3.95 10.16
N LEU A 51 -18.80 -2.63 10.32
CA LEU A 51 -17.77 -1.65 9.99
C LEU A 51 -16.53 -1.81 10.87
N GLY A 52 -16.69 -2.15 12.14
CA GLY A 52 -15.61 -2.49 13.07
C GLY A 52 -14.78 -3.68 12.56
N VAL A 53 -15.43 -4.71 12.00
CA VAL A 53 -14.74 -5.86 11.37
C VAL A 53 -13.85 -5.40 10.22
N PHE A 54 -14.35 -4.55 9.33
CA PHE A 54 -13.57 -4.03 8.21
C PHE A 54 -12.44 -3.10 8.68
N ALA A 55 -12.67 -2.29 9.72
CA ALA A 55 -11.63 -1.45 10.29
C ALA A 55 -10.48 -2.28 10.91
N VAL A 56 -10.80 -3.38 11.61
CA VAL A 56 -9.78 -4.31 12.14
C VAL A 56 -9.02 -4.99 11.00
N ALA A 57 -9.70 -5.49 9.97
CA ALA A 57 -9.06 -6.07 8.80
C ALA A 57 -8.11 -5.08 8.12
N ALA A 58 -8.53 -3.82 7.96
CA ALA A 58 -7.70 -2.75 7.41
C ALA A 58 -6.44 -2.49 8.27
N VAL A 59 -6.57 -2.50 9.60
CA VAL A 59 -5.43 -2.38 10.52
C VAL A 59 -4.48 -3.57 10.38
N VAL A 60 -4.98 -4.80 10.22
CA VAL A 60 -4.14 -6.00 10.00
C VAL A 60 -3.36 -5.87 8.68
N ILE A 61 -3.99 -5.39 7.60
CA ILE A 61 -3.28 -5.12 6.33
C ILE A 61 -2.20 -4.04 6.52
N CYS A 62 -2.49 -2.96 7.24
CA CYS A 62 -1.48 -1.94 7.55
C CYS A 62 -0.35 -2.50 8.42
N PHE A 63 -0.65 -3.40 9.36
CA PHE A 63 0.38 -4.06 10.16
C PHE A 63 1.27 -4.98 9.33
N ALA A 64 0.73 -5.65 8.33
CA ALA A 64 1.49 -6.46 7.39
C ALA A 64 2.57 -5.65 6.64
N MET A 65 2.35 -4.35 6.38
CA MET A 65 3.36 -3.45 5.81
C MET A 65 4.62 -3.33 6.68
N VAL A 66 4.49 -3.56 7.99
CA VAL A 66 5.65 -3.57 8.90
C VAL A 66 6.51 -4.80 8.63
N PHE A 67 5.90 -5.96 8.42
CA PHE A 67 6.63 -7.19 8.06
C PHE A 67 7.33 -7.05 6.71
N ASP A 68 6.66 -6.49 5.70
CA ASP A 68 7.22 -6.16 4.39
C ASP A 68 8.44 -5.23 4.51
N ALA A 69 8.33 -4.15 5.30
CA ALA A 69 9.47 -3.27 5.52
C ALA A 69 10.62 -3.96 6.26
N LEU A 70 10.31 -4.85 7.20
CA LEU A 70 11.29 -5.56 8.00
C LEU A 70 12.00 -6.66 7.21
N ASP A 71 11.32 -7.38 6.31
CA ASP A 71 11.97 -8.42 5.49
C ASP A 71 12.95 -7.82 4.49
N GLY A 72 12.58 -6.71 3.82
CA GLY A 72 13.49 -5.98 2.96
C GLY A 72 14.68 -5.37 3.72
N PHE A 73 14.51 -5.00 4.99
CA PHE A 73 15.60 -4.55 5.85
C PHE A 73 16.49 -5.72 6.27
N ALA A 74 15.89 -6.83 6.70
CA ALA A 74 16.58 -8.05 7.09
C ALA A 74 17.39 -8.66 5.94
N ALA A 75 16.82 -8.73 4.73
CA ALA A 75 17.52 -9.21 3.53
C ALA A 75 18.79 -8.41 3.23
N ARG A 76 18.76 -7.10 3.45
CA ARG A 76 19.93 -6.22 3.29
C ARG A 76 20.97 -6.40 4.39
N ILE A 77 20.56 -6.56 5.64
CA ILE A 77 21.48 -6.77 6.79
C ILE A 77 22.18 -8.11 6.67
N PHE A 78 21.42 -9.16 6.39
CA PHE A 78 21.93 -10.53 6.36
C PHE A 78 22.57 -10.90 5.01
N ASN A 79 22.59 -9.95 4.04
CA ASN A 79 23.09 -10.20 2.69
C ASN A 79 22.46 -11.45 2.06
N ALA A 80 21.15 -11.64 2.33
CA ALA A 80 20.35 -12.82 1.97
C ALA A 80 19.51 -12.61 0.72
N ALA A 81 19.81 -11.57 -0.06
CA ALA A 81 19.09 -11.28 -1.32
C ALA A 81 19.24 -12.48 -2.28
N SER A 82 18.13 -13.09 -2.67
CA SER A 82 18.06 -14.22 -3.60
C SER A 82 16.91 -14.04 -4.57
N MET A 83 16.99 -14.69 -5.74
CA MET A 83 15.88 -14.70 -6.72
C MET A 83 14.62 -15.34 -6.13
N HIS A 84 14.78 -16.38 -5.31
CA HIS A 84 13.67 -17.02 -4.61
C HIS A 84 13.00 -16.04 -3.62
N GLY A 85 13.80 -15.30 -2.82
CA GLY A 85 13.29 -14.30 -1.90
C GLY A 85 12.53 -13.18 -2.61
N LEU A 86 13.04 -12.69 -3.76
CA LEU A 86 12.38 -11.65 -4.55
C LEU A 86 11.01 -12.12 -5.08
N GLN A 87 10.92 -13.37 -5.55
CA GLN A 87 9.64 -13.92 -6.03
C GLN A 87 8.66 -14.13 -4.88
N MET A 88 9.13 -14.66 -3.75
CA MET A 88 8.33 -14.86 -2.55
C MET A 88 7.76 -13.55 -2.02
N ASP A 89 8.58 -12.48 -1.97
CA ASP A 89 8.20 -11.13 -1.61
C ASP A 89 7.06 -10.61 -2.50
N SER A 90 7.20 -10.73 -3.82
CA SER A 90 6.16 -10.29 -4.75
C SER A 90 4.86 -11.10 -4.66
N LEU A 91 4.93 -12.40 -4.38
CA LEU A 91 3.73 -13.21 -4.13
C LEU A 91 3.04 -12.81 -2.83
N SER A 92 3.82 -12.54 -1.78
CA SER A 92 3.32 -12.05 -0.51
C SER A 92 2.63 -10.69 -0.67
N ASP A 93 3.28 -9.76 -1.35
CA ASP A 93 2.75 -8.43 -1.65
C ASP A 93 1.47 -8.50 -2.47
N MET A 94 1.38 -9.46 -3.40
CA MET A 94 0.16 -9.69 -4.18
C MET A 94 -1.01 -10.07 -3.28
N VAL A 95 -0.79 -10.94 -2.29
CA VAL A 95 -1.84 -11.33 -1.34
C VAL A 95 -2.22 -10.15 -0.45
N THR A 96 -1.24 -9.47 0.12
CA THR A 96 -1.46 -8.47 1.19
C THR A 96 -1.85 -7.10 0.66
N PHE A 97 -1.25 -6.64 -0.45
CA PHE A 97 -1.48 -5.30 -1.02
C PHE A 97 -2.30 -5.32 -2.32
N GLY A 98 -2.53 -6.50 -2.90
CA GLY A 98 -3.41 -6.71 -4.04
C GLY A 98 -4.75 -7.30 -3.63
N VAL A 99 -4.76 -8.58 -3.23
CA VAL A 99 -5.98 -9.36 -2.98
C VAL A 99 -6.74 -8.85 -1.75
N ALA A 100 -6.07 -8.66 -0.62
CA ALA A 100 -6.74 -8.29 0.63
C ALA A 100 -7.44 -6.92 0.56
N PRO A 101 -6.84 -5.83 0.01
CA PRO A 101 -7.56 -4.57 -0.17
C PRO A 101 -8.68 -4.65 -1.21
N ALA A 102 -8.51 -5.42 -2.30
CA ALA A 102 -9.57 -5.63 -3.29
C ALA A 102 -10.77 -6.36 -2.66
N ALA A 103 -10.51 -7.40 -1.86
CA ALA A 103 -11.52 -8.12 -1.10
C ALA A 103 -12.20 -7.21 -0.06
N LEU A 104 -11.42 -6.38 0.65
CA LEU A 104 -11.94 -5.40 1.61
C LEU A 104 -12.97 -4.48 0.95
N VAL A 105 -12.64 -3.92 -0.22
CA VAL A 105 -13.53 -3.05 -0.99
C VAL A 105 -14.80 -3.79 -1.43
N ALA A 106 -14.66 -4.97 -2.02
CA ALA A 106 -15.78 -5.74 -2.55
C ALA A 106 -16.72 -6.20 -1.43
N ILE A 107 -16.19 -6.83 -0.38
CA ILE A 107 -16.98 -7.39 0.74
C ILE A 107 -17.63 -6.26 1.53
N MET A 108 -16.91 -5.20 1.84
CA MET A 108 -17.44 -4.05 2.57
C MET A 108 -18.58 -3.39 1.81
N THR A 109 -18.43 -3.18 0.51
CA THR A 109 -19.47 -2.58 -0.32
C THR A 109 -20.72 -3.44 -0.37
N HIS A 110 -20.56 -4.77 -0.40
CA HIS A 110 -21.68 -5.71 -0.41
C HIS A 110 -22.38 -5.81 0.96
N SER A 111 -21.61 -5.84 2.06
CA SER A 111 -22.16 -6.09 3.42
C SER A 111 -22.80 -4.86 4.06
N LEU A 112 -22.38 -3.65 3.72
CA LEU A 112 -22.78 -2.42 4.43
C LEU A 112 -23.91 -1.64 3.73
N ARG A 113 -24.53 -2.16 2.70
CA ARG A 113 -25.62 -1.47 1.99
C ARG A 113 -26.97 -1.64 2.65
N ASP A 114 -27.78 -0.57 2.57
CA ASP A 114 -29.16 -0.53 3.08
C ASP A 114 -30.17 -1.10 2.10
N TRP A 115 -29.79 -1.26 0.82
CA TRP A 115 -30.66 -1.76 -0.24
C TRP A 115 -29.98 -2.86 -1.04
N GLU A 116 -30.74 -3.77 -1.55
CA GLU A 116 -30.26 -4.78 -2.46
C GLU A 116 -29.61 -4.14 -3.69
N LEU A 117 -28.40 -4.55 -4.01
CA LEU A 117 -27.74 -4.16 -5.26
C LEU A 117 -28.53 -4.70 -6.43
N ASN A 118 -28.86 -3.84 -7.39
CA ASN A 118 -29.20 -4.34 -8.71
C ASN A 118 -28.01 -5.12 -9.26
N ARG A 119 -28.28 -6.22 -9.98
CA ARG A 119 -27.23 -7.08 -10.55
C ARG A 119 -26.15 -6.30 -11.30
N THR A 120 -26.52 -5.23 -11.99
CA THR A 120 -25.57 -4.35 -12.71
C THR A 120 -24.61 -3.63 -11.75
N GLN A 121 -25.10 -3.17 -10.60
CA GLN A 121 -24.26 -2.49 -9.59
C GLN A 121 -23.30 -3.45 -8.90
N GLU A 122 -23.78 -4.66 -8.62
CA GLU A 122 -22.93 -5.73 -8.06
C GLU A 122 -21.78 -6.08 -9.01
N ILE A 123 -22.09 -6.28 -10.29
CA ILE A 123 -21.09 -6.52 -11.34
C ILE A 123 -20.09 -5.34 -11.41
N ALA A 124 -20.58 -4.09 -11.32
CA ALA A 124 -19.71 -2.91 -11.35
C ALA A 124 -18.72 -2.90 -10.14
N VAL A 125 -19.16 -3.27 -8.94
CA VAL A 125 -18.29 -3.37 -7.76
C VAL A 125 -17.21 -4.41 -7.98
N TYR A 126 -17.58 -5.59 -8.50
CA TYR A 126 -16.61 -6.65 -8.79
C TYR A 126 -15.61 -6.24 -9.86
N ILE A 127 -16.05 -5.58 -10.93
CA ILE A 127 -15.17 -5.06 -11.98
C ILE A 127 -14.19 -4.03 -11.40
N LEU A 128 -14.67 -3.04 -10.64
CA LEU A 128 -13.83 -1.98 -10.09
C LEU A 128 -12.79 -2.52 -9.09
N SER A 129 -13.19 -3.47 -8.24
CA SER A 129 -12.27 -4.15 -7.32
C SER A 129 -11.25 -4.99 -8.08
N SER A 130 -11.67 -5.65 -9.18
CA SER A 130 -10.77 -6.43 -10.05
C SER A 130 -9.80 -5.55 -10.83
N VAL A 131 -10.19 -4.33 -11.20
CA VAL A 131 -9.27 -3.35 -11.82
C VAL A 131 -8.13 -3.01 -10.85
N TYR A 132 -8.44 -2.75 -9.58
CA TYR A 132 -7.40 -2.52 -8.57
C TYR A 132 -6.44 -3.72 -8.48
N LEU A 133 -6.99 -4.93 -8.36
CA LEU A 133 -6.22 -6.17 -8.26
C LEU A 133 -5.34 -6.39 -9.49
N GLY A 134 -5.90 -6.24 -10.69
CA GLY A 134 -5.18 -6.40 -11.94
C GLY A 134 -4.03 -5.39 -12.09
N CYS A 135 -4.27 -4.14 -11.72
CA CYS A 135 -3.24 -3.10 -11.71
C CYS A 135 -2.12 -3.40 -10.70
N ALA A 136 -2.46 -3.92 -9.51
CA ALA A 136 -1.47 -4.35 -8.53
C ALA A 136 -0.60 -5.49 -9.07
N ALA A 137 -1.21 -6.49 -9.72
CA ALA A 137 -0.51 -7.61 -10.36
C ALA A 137 0.45 -7.14 -11.46
N LEU A 138 -0.04 -6.28 -12.38
CA LEU A 138 0.78 -5.72 -13.45
C LEU A 138 1.96 -4.93 -12.90
N ARG A 139 1.74 -4.13 -11.85
CA ARG A 139 2.78 -3.38 -11.21
C ARG A 139 3.87 -4.27 -10.61
N LEU A 140 3.49 -5.30 -9.83
CA LEU A 140 4.43 -6.23 -9.19
C LEU A 140 5.20 -7.03 -10.25
N ALA A 141 4.54 -7.47 -11.32
CA ALA A 141 5.19 -8.16 -12.44
C ALA A 141 6.22 -7.25 -13.13
N THR A 142 5.87 -6.00 -13.42
CA THR A 142 6.78 -5.02 -14.02
C THR A 142 7.99 -4.75 -13.11
N TYR A 143 7.75 -4.62 -11.80
CA TYR A 143 8.83 -4.45 -10.82
C TYR A 143 9.82 -5.61 -10.84
N ASN A 144 9.32 -6.85 -10.88
CA ASN A 144 10.15 -8.05 -10.92
C ASN A 144 10.99 -8.15 -12.18
N VAL A 145 10.40 -7.85 -13.34
CA VAL A 145 11.13 -7.83 -14.61
C VAL A 145 12.28 -6.84 -14.56
N HIS A 146 12.04 -5.61 -14.08
CA HIS A 146 13.08 -4.60 -13.94
C HIS A 146 14.16 -4.99 -12.93
N ALA A 147 13.78 -5.58 -11.79
CA ALA A 147 14.74 -6.04 -10.78
C ALA A 147 15.66 -7.18 -11.30
N ILE A 148 15.16 -8.01 -12.23
CA ILE A 148 15.90 -9.13 -12.80
C ILE A 148 16.80 -8.66 -13.96
N LEU A 149 16.28 -7.83 -14.85
CA LEU A 149 16.97 -7.43 -16.08
C LEU A 149 17.97 -6.29 -15.85
N GLU A 150 17.68 -5.37 -14.91
CA GLU A 150 18.42 -4.13 -14.74
C GLU A 150 19.30 -4.10 -13.49
N LYS A 151 20.42 -4.82 -13.50
CA LYS A 151 21.50 -4.57 -12.52
C LYS A 151 22.12 -3.17 -12.63
N LYS A 152 21.80 -2.35 -13.65
CA LYS A 152 22.54 -1.12 -13.97
C LYS A 152 21.73 0.11 -14.36
N SER A 153 20.42 0.07 -14.57
CA SER A 153 19.72 1.29 -15.01
C SER A 153 18.90 1.92 -13.91
N SER A 154 19.17 3.20 -13.67
CA SER A 154 18.43 4.05 -12.72
C SER A 154 17.18 4.63 -13.38
N GLU A 155 16.42 3.86 -14.14
CA GLU A 155 15.16 4.36 -14.66
C GLU A 155 14.21 4.66 -13.51
N LYS A 156 13.65 5.85 -13.55
CA LYS A 156 12.77 6.39 -12.51
C LYS A 156 11.51 5.54 -12.45
N PHE A 157 11.41 4.72 -11.43
CA PHE A 157 10.20 4.00 -11.11
C PHE A 157 9.01 4.97 -11.10
N SER A 158 8.03 4.75 -11.96
CA SER A 158 6.81 5.53 -12.07
C SER A 158 5.63 4.76 -11.48
N GLY A 159 4.60 5.47 -11.07
CA GLY A 159 3.38 4.93 -10.45
C GLY A 159 3.38 4.90 -8.92
N LEU A 160 2.16 4.82 -8.38
CA LEU A 160 1.91 4.75 -6.93
C LEU A 160 2.39 3.40 -6.37
N PRO A 161 3.19 3.33 -5.28
CA PRO A 161 3.59 2.06 -4.66
C PRO A 161 2.39 1.21 -4.21
N SER A 162 2.43 -0.13 -4.40
CA SER A 162 1.34 -1.04 -3.99
C SER A 162 1.02 -0.93 -2.50
N PRO A 163 2.01 -0.89 -1.57
CA PRO A 163 1.71 -0.63 -0.16
C PRO A 163 1.06 0.74 0.08
N GLY A 164 1.45 1.76 -0.70
CA GLY A 164 0.85 3.10 -0.61
C GLY A 164 -0.63 3.12 -1.02
N ALA A 165 -0.99 2.41 -2.08
CA ALA A 165 -2.38 2.27 -2.51
C ALA A 165 -3.22 1.45 -1.52
N ALA A 166 -2.68 0.34 -1.01
CA ALA A 166 -3.32 -0.46 0.03
C ALA A 166 -3.54 0.36 1.32
N ALA A 167 -2.52 1.14 1.75
CA ALA A 167 -2.63 2.06 2.88
C ALA A 167 -3.75 3.08 2.67
N ALA A 168 -3.89 3.63 1.46
CA ALA A 168 -4.93 4.61 1.16
C ALA A 168 -6.34 4.04 1.33
N ILE A 169 -6.59 2.81 0.87
CA ILE A 169 -7.86 2.11 1.09
C ILE A 169 -8.08 1.86 2.57
N CYS A 170 -7.10 1.24 3.25
CA CYS A 170 -7.20 0.85 4.66
C CYS A 170 -7.44 2.05 5.58
N VAL A 171 -6.69 3.12 5.39
CA VAL A 171 -6.82 4.35 6.18
C VAL A 171 -8.18 5.00 5.96
N THR A 172 -8.71 4.99 4.72
CA THR A 172 -10.06 5.49 4.42
C THR A 172 -11.14 4.70 5.18
N VAL A 173 -11.02 3.37 5.25
CA VAL A 173 -11.96 2.50 5.99
C VAL A 173 -11.88 2.77 7.50
N VAL A 174 -10.69 2.84 8.06
CA VAL A 174 -10.51 3.14 9.50
C VAL A 174 -10.99 4.55 9.84
N PHE A 175 -10.75 5.52 8.96
CA PHE A 175 -11.25 6.88 9.12
C PHE A 175 -12.79 6.93 9.12
N ALA A 176 -13.44 6.23 8.18
CA ALA A 176 -14.89 6.15 8.11
C ALA A 176 -15.49 5.55 9.40
N TYR A 177 -14.86 4.50 9.92
CA TYR A 177 -15.25 3.89 11.21
C TYR A 177 -15.14 4.86 12.38
N ARG A 178 -14.01 5.57 12.49
CA ARG A 178 -13.74 6.50 13.61
C ARG A 178 -14.56 7.79 13.55
N SER A 179 -14.91 8.24 12.35
CA SER A 179 -15.64 9.49 12.13
C SER A 179 -17.16 9.31 12.12
N GLY A 180 -17.67 8.08 12.23
CA GLY A 180 -19.10 7.80 12.18
C GLY A 180 -19.76 8.24 10.86
N ILE A 181 -19.00 8.31 9.77
CA ILE A 181 -19.52 8.75 8.45
C ILE A 181 -20.58 7.74 7.98
N ARG A 182 -21.62 8.23 7.36
CA ARG A 182 -22.70 7.39 6.79
C ARG A 182 -22.12 6.39 5.79
N LEU A 183 -22.25 5.12 6.13
CA LEU A 183 -21.66 3.97 5.44
C LEU A 183 -22.05 3.87 3.98
N ASN A 184 -23.27 4.30 3.63
CA ASN A 184 -23.79 4.24 2.28
C ASN A 184 -22.96 5.09 1.28
N ALA A 185 -22.46 6.26 1.72
CA ALA A 185 -21.61 7.10 0.88
C ALA A 185 -20.23 6.46 0.65
N VAL A 186 -19.64 5.88 1.71
CA VAL A 186 -18.33 5.22 1.62
C VAL A 186 -18.42 3.97 0.74
N ALA A 187 -19.45 3.15 0.92
CA ALA A 187 -19.64 1.93 0.15
C ALA A 187 -19.81 2.18 -1.35
N PHE A 188 -20.39 3.33 -1.75
CA PHE A 188 -20.55 3.67 -3.17
C PHE A 188 -19.26 4.23 -3.80
N ILE A 189 -18.54 5.06 -3.06
CA ILE A 189 -17.32 5.75 -3.56
C ILE A 189 -16.09 4.83 -3.52
N LEU A 190 -16.02 3.93 -2.55
CA LEU A 190 -14.84 3.13 -2.27
C LEU A 190 -14.37 2.26 -3.46
N PRO A 191 -15.24 1.57 -4.23
CA PRO A 191 -14.82 0.81 -5.42
C PRO A 191 -14.22 1.71 -6.50
N CYS A 192 -14.81 2.88 -6.75
CA CYS A 192 -14.29 3.86 -7.72
C CYS A 192 -12.94 4.41 -7.26
N TYR A 193 -12.80 4.71 -5.98
CA TYR A 193 -11.55 5.14 -5.37
C TYR A 193 -10.46 4.08 -5.51
N ALA A 194 -10.77 2.82 -5.20
CA ALA A 194 -9.83 1.71 -5.34
C ALA A 194 -9.39 1.52 -6.81
N ALA A 195 -10.32 1.54 -7.76
CA ALA A 195 -9.99 1.46 -9.18
C ALA A 195 -9.08 2.62 -9.62
N GLY A 196 -9.35 3.84 -9.16
CA GLY A 196 -8.51 5.02 -9.40
C GLY A 196 -7.09 4.85 -8.84
N LEU A 197 -6.96 4.32 -7.62
CA LEU A 197 -5.65 3.99 -7.04
C LEU A 197 -4.93 2.91 -7.85
N GLY A 198 -5.65 1.89 -8.33
CA GLY A 198 -5.12 0.87 -9.23
C GLY A 198 -4.53 1.49 -10.50
N LEU A 199 -5.28 2.35 -11.18
CA LEU A 199 -4.81 3.05 -12.37
C LEU A 199 -3.58 3.93 -12.07
N LEU A 200 -3.53 4.58 -10.91
CA LEU A 200 -2.35 5.35 -10.48
C LEU A 200 -1.12 4.45 -10.26
N MET A 201 -1.29 3.20 -9.85
CA MET A 201 -0.18 2.24 -9.71
C MET A 201 0.53 1.96 -11.03
N VAL A 202 -0.21 1.87 -12.14
CA VAL A 202 0.33 1.56 -13.48
C VAL A 202 0.68 2.83 -14.27
N SER A 203 0.29 4.01 -13.78
CA SER A 203 0.53 5.28 -14.46
C SER A 203 2.03 5.65 -14.52
N PRO A 204 2.48 6.39 -15.57
CA PRO A 204 3.86 6.87 -15.67
C PRO A 204 4.16 8.06 -14.72
N ILE A 205 3.32 8.30 -13.73
CA ILE A 205 3.43 9.44 -12.81
C ILE A 205 4.54 9.17 -11.79
N PRO A 206 5.56 10.05 -11.68
CA PRO A 206 6.64 9.85 -10.73
C PRO A 206 6.19 10.14 -9.30
N TYR A 207 6.30 9.15 -8.43
CA TYR A 207 6.09 9.29 -6.99
C TYR A 207 7.42 9.34 -6.23
N ILE A 208 7.42 10.03 -5.09
CA ILE A 208 8.59 10.09 -4.21
C ILE A 208 8.70 8.76 -3.46
N HIS A 209 9.84 8.08 -3.59
CA HIS A 209 10.12 6.88 -2.81
C HIS A 209 10.39 7.25 -1.34
N PHE A 210 9.45 6.93 -0.48
CA PHE A 210 9.51 7.22 0.95
C PHE A 210 10.77 6.63 1.61
N GLY A 211 11.17 5.41 1.22
CA GLY A 211 12.38 4.76 1.73
C GLY A 211 13.68 5.53 1.44
N LYS A 212 13.84 6.07 0.22
CA LYS A 212 15.00 6.90 -0.14
C LYS A 212 14.99 8.24 0.61
N TRP A 213 13.81 8.80 0.83
CA TRP A 213 13.64 10.02 1.61
C TRP A 213 14.01 9.80 3.09
N LEU A 214 13.56 8.70 3.69
CA LEU A 214 13.83 8.34 5.09
C LEU A 214 15.33 8.14 5.36
N VAL A 215 16.04 7.43 4.48
CA VAL A 215 17.52 7.26 4.60
C VAL A 215 18.24 8.60 4.53
N SER A 216 17.72 9.57 3.76
CA SER A 216 18.30 10.90 3.62
C SER A 216 17.98 11.85 4.78
N VAL A 217 17.06 11.50 5.70
CA VAL A 217 16.66 12.32 6.85
C VAL A 217 17.83 12.57 7.80
N ARG A 218 18.64 11.53 8.06
CA ARG A 218 19.77 11.62 8.99
C ARG A 218 20.82 12.67 8.61
N ARG A 219 20.88 13.08 7.36
CA ARG A 219 21.87 14.04 6.83
C ARG A 219 21.31 15.46 6.66
N ASN A 220 20.00 15.70 6.90
CA ASN A 220 19.37 17.00 6.68
C ASN A 220 18.47 17.40 7.85
N ARG A 221 18.87 18.44 8.60
CA ARG A 221 18.16 18.98 9.76
C ARG A 221 16.69 19.32 9.46
N ARG A 222 16.39 19.90 8.29
CA ARG A 222 15.02 20.25 7.89
C ARG A 222 14.13 19.01 7.74
N ARG A 223 14.66 17.92 7.17
CA ARG A 223 13.94 16.65 7.01
C ARG A 223 13.73 15.95 8.36
N MET A 224 14.69 16.07 9.26
CA MET A 224 14.56 15.56 10.64
C MET A 224 13.48 16.30 11.40
N MET A 225 13.42 17.65 11.32
CA MET A 225 12.34 18.43 11.89
C MET A 225 10.98 18.07 11.28
N ALA A 226 10.88 17.92 9.96
CA ALA A 226 9.65 17.48 9.29
C ALA A 226 9.18 16.10 9.77
N LEU A 227 10.11 15.16 9.99
CA LEU A 227 9.80 13.84 10.56
C LEU A 227 9.25 13.95 11.99
N ILE A 228 9.89 14.77 12.82
CA ILE A 228 9.45 15.01 14.22
C ILE A 228 8.05 15.64 14.23
N VAL A 229 7.82 16.67 13.42
CA VAL A 229 6.49 17.30 13.30
C VAL A 229 5.44 16.30 12.81
N MET A 230 5.78 15.47 11.83
CA MET A 230 4.89 14.41 11.32
C MET A 230 4.54 13.40 12.43
N LEU A 231 5.52 12.96 13.21
CA LEU A 231 5.30 12.05 14.34
C LEU A 231 4.46 12.68 15.45
N LEU A 232 4.68 13.96 15.76
CA LEU A 232 3.86 14.70 16.72
C LEU A 232 2.40 14.83 16.23
N LEU A 233 2.19 15.17 14.95
CA LEU A 233 0.85 15.22 14.36
C LEU A 233 0.15 13.87 14.41
N LEU A 234 0.87 12.78 14.11
CA LEU A 234 0.34 11.41 14.22
C LEU A 234 -0.02 11.05 15.67
N CYS A 235 0.77 11.52 16.64
CA CYS A 235 0.51 11.26 18.06
C CYS A 235 -0.75 12.00 18.56
N PHE A 236 -0.92 13.28 18.18
CA PHE A 236 -2.05 14.10 18.63
C PHE A 236 -3.34 13.85 17.85
N PHE A 237 -3.26 13.75 16.52
CA PHE A 237 -4.42 13.65 15.63
C PHE A 237 -4.68 12.24 15.11
N GLN A 238 -3.85 11.27 15.46
CA GLN A 238 -4.00 9.84 15.14
C GLN A 238 -4.48 9.59 13.70
N ILE A 239 -5.70 9.06 13.55
CA ILE A 239 -6.25 8.66 12.23
C ILE A 239 -6.47 9.85 11.29
N TYR A 240 -6.81 11.04 11.80
CA TYR A 240 -7.04 12.22 10.96
C TYR A 240 -5.75 12.69 10.29
N ALA A 241 -4.64 12.75 11.05
CA ALA A 241 -3.33 13.11 10.51
C ALA A 241 -2.83 12.05 9.52
N LEU A 242 -3.02 10.77 9.83
CA LEU A 242 -2.65 9.67 8.94
C LEU A 242 -3.42 9.75 7.62
N THR A 243 -4.74 9.99 7.67
CA THR A 243 -5.59 10.14 6.49
C THR A 243 -5.15 11.33 5.65
N ALA A 244 -4.90 12.48 6.26
CA ALA A 244 -4.41 13.66 5.56
C ALA A 244 -3.06 13.40 4.87
N LEU A 245 -2.12 12.75 5.57
CA LEU A 245 -0.79 12.44 5.05
C LEU A 245 -0.85 11.48 3.86
N VAL A 246 -1.63 10.41 3.98
CA VAL A 246 -1.80 9.42 2.89
C VAL A 246 -2.50 10.06 1.69
N THR A 247 -3.54 10.86 1.92
CA THR A 247 -4.26 11.58 0.85
C THR A 247 -3.33 12.56 0.12
N LEU A 248 -2.55 13.35 0.86
CA LEU A 248 -1.56 14.27 0.29
C LEU A 248 -0.49 13.49 -0.51
N TYR A 249 -0.06 12.33 -0.03
CA TYR A 249 0.88 11.50 -0.75
C TYR A 249 0.28 10.98 -2.07
N VAL A 250 -0.94 10.48 -2.08
CA VAL A 250 -1.63 10.00 -3.29
C VAL A 250 -1.82 11.15 -4.29
N LEU A 251 -2.25 12.33 -3.82
CA LEU A 251 -2.47 13.50 -4.68
C LEU A 251 -1.17 14.13 -5.19
N SER A 252 -0.05 13.95 -4.50
CA SER A 252 1.24 14.55 -4.88
C SER A 252 1.70 14.13 -6.27
N GLY A 253 1.41 12.89 -6.69
CA GLY A 253 1.76 12.38 -8.02
C GLY A 253 1.02 13.12 -9.14
N PRO A 254 -0.33 13.07 -9.21
CA PRO A 254 -1.10 13.77 -10.22
C PRO A 254 -0.83 15.27 -10.26
N VAL A 255 -0.72 15.92 -9.11
CA VAL A 255 -0.39 17.34 -8.99
C VAL A 255 0.97 17.64 -9.61
N MET A 256 1.99 16.86 -9.28
CA MET A 256 3.34 17.03 -9.84
C MET A 256 3.38 16.79 -11.36
N ALA A 257 2.63 15.80 -11.85
CA ALA A 257 2.49 15.53 -13.28
C ALA A 257 1.84 16.70 -14.02
N LEU A 258 0.79 17.28 -13.44
CA LEU A 258 0.10 18.42 -13.99
C LEU A 258 1.00 19.66 -14.06
N PHE A 259 1.73 19.97 -12.99
CA PHE A 259 2.69 21.08 -12.97
C PHE A 259 3.82 20.92 -14.01
N ARG A 260 4.32 19.70 -14.23
CA ARG A 260 5.32 19.42 -15.26
C ARG A 260 4.77 19.67 -16.66
N LYS A 261 3.53 19.26 -16.94
CA LYS A 261 2.88 19.47 -18.24
C LYS A 261 2.75 20.98 -18.54
N PHE A 262 2.28 21.78 -17.58
CA PHE A 262 2.17 23.24 -17.76
C PHE A 262 3.53 23.92 -17.98
N ARG A 263 4.58 23.46 -17.29
CA ARG A 263 5.93 24.03 -17.45
C ARG A 263 6.53 23.72 -18.82
N HIS A 264 6.26 22.56 -19.41
CA HIS A 264 6.70 22.20 -20.75
C HIS A 264 5.95 23.00 -21.84
N THR A 265 4.68 23.29 -21.62
CA THR A 265 3.89 24.11 -22.59
C THR A 265 4.30 25.57 -22.57
N ALA A 266 4.75 26.09 -21.43
CA ALA A 266 5.21 27.49 -21.29
C ALA A 266 6.61 27.74 -21.85
N VAL A 267 7.40 26.71 -22.16
CA VAL A 267 8.79 26.81 -22.66
C VAL A 267 8.90 26.38 -24.13
N ALA A 268 7.80 26.08 -24.82
CA ALA A 268 7.85 25.87 -26.28
C ALA A 268 8.33 27.16 -26.97
N PRO A 269 9.49 27.19 -27.64
CA PRO A 269 9.94 28.38 -28.36
C PRO A 269 8.95 28.65 -29.49
N SER A 270 8.46 29.88 -29.55
CA SER A 270 7.86 30.41 -30.77
C SER A 270 8.93 30.39 -31.85
N ASN A 271 8.93 29.36 -32.69
CA ASN A 271 9.76 29.38 -33.89
C ASN A 271 9.24 30.46 -34.84
N PRO A 272 10.13 31.32 -35.39
CA PRO A 272 9.77 32.33 -36.37
C PRO A 272 9.39 31.74 -37.71
#